data_16c54e5dadd2c038e2aba1bded18c6b4
#
_entry.id   16c54e5dadd2c038e2aba1bded18c6b4
#
_cell.length_a   1.000
_cell.length_b   1.000
_cell.length_c   1.000
_cell.angle_alpha   90.00
_cell.angle_beta   90.00
_cell.angle_gamma   90.00
#
_symmetry.space_group_name_H-M   'P 1'
#
loop_
_entity.id
_entity.type
_entity.pdbx_description
1 polymer ?
#
loop_
_entity_poly.entity_id
_entity_poly.type
_entity_poly.pdbx_seq_one_letter_code
_entity_poly.pdbx_strand_id
1 'polypeptide(L)'
;MTESRDWPAKLDPIVEEFSACFDSMERYELLFQYAKRNPSPLPPEEWDEGNQVHGCQSRAHVSCSLDDDGNFILRGGADAQIVQGLMAITSIAVNGMTPSYVSEMSPVFAEEMGIRSSLTPSRANGFLNMFKRVKDEATILSGGL
;
A
#
# COMPACT_ATOMS: atom_id res chain seq x y z
N MET A 1 13.17 19.90 3.26
CA MET A 1 12.19 19.60 4.30
C MET A 1 11.36 18.42 3.92
N THR A 2 11.03 17.63 4.90
CA THR A 2 10.30 16.40 4.65
C THR A 2 8.87 16.62 4.24
N GLU A 3 8.31 17.76 4.60
CA GLU A 3 6.91 18.04 4.28
C GLU A 3 6.68 18.19 2.78
N SER A 4 7.73 18.38 1.99
CA SER A 4 7.57 18.47 0.54
C SER A 4 7.51 17.10 -0.12
N ARG A 5 7.66 16.05 0.65
CA ARG A 5 7.65 14.70 0.10
C ARG A 5 6.24 14.23 -0.19
N ASP A 6 6.16 13.38 -1.20
CA ASP A 6 4.88 12.79 -1.60
C ASP A 6 4.52 11.58 -0.76
N TRP A 7 5.35 11.21 0.21
CA TRP A 7 5.09 10.09 1.11
C TRP A 7 5.53 10.44 2.53
N PRO A 8 4.99 9.73 3.54
CA PRO A 8 5.38 10.03 4.93
C PRO A 8 6.82 9.66 5.21
N ALA A 9 7.43 10.42 6.11
CA ALA A 9 8.85 10.23 6.45
C ALA A 9 9.15 8.81 6.94
N LYS A 10 8.18 8.13 7.55
CA LYS A 10 8.40 6.77 8.02
C LYS A 10 8.64 5.78 6.90
N LEU A 11 8.33 6.14 5.65
CA LEU A 11 8.68 5.31 4.50
C LEU A 11 10.11 5.49 4.05
N ASP A 12 10.80 6.55 4.47
CA ASP A 12 12.15 6.82 3.99
C ASP A 12 13.08 5.64 4.13
N PRO A 13 13.18 4.98 5.30
CA PRO A 13 14.07 3.82 5.40
C PRO A 13 13.67 2.68 4.48
N ILE A 14 12.37 2.50 4.27
CA ILE A 14 11.89 1.44 3.38
C ILE A 14 12.23 1.76 1.94
N VAL A 15 12.02 3.01 1.52
CA VAL A 15 12.36 3.44 0.17
C VAL A 15 13.86 3.24 -0.08
N GLU A 16 14.70 3.62 0.90
CA GLU A 16 16.14 3.46 0.77
C GLU A 16 16.52 1.99 0.67
N GLU A 17 15.89 1.16 1.48
CA GLU A 17 16.18 -0.27 1.49
C GLU A 17 15.90 -0.89 0.12
N PHE A 18 14.76 -0.55 -0.47
CA PHE A 18 14.42 -1.07 -1.79
C PHE A 18 15.27 -0.48 -2.89
N SER A 19 15.57 0.82 -2.82
CA SER A 19 16.35 1.45 -3.87
C SER A 19 17.80 0.97 -3.86
N ALA A 20 18.27 0.44 -2.73
CA ALA A 20 19.60 -0.14 -2.61
C ALA A 20 19.67 -1.58 -3.12
N CYS A 21 18.54 -2.20 -3.46
CA CYS A 21 18.54 -3.55 -3.99
C CYS A 21 19.27 -3.58 -5.33
N PHE A 22 20.05 -4.63 -5.52
CA PHE A 22 20.85 -4.76 -6.72
C PHE A 22 20.01 -5.07 -7.96
N ASP A 23 18.98 -5.93 -7.80
CA ASP A 23 18.14 -6.35 -8.91
C ASP A 23 16.73 -6.66 -8.44
N SER A 24 15.89 -7.08 -9.40
CA SER A 24 14.49 -7.39 -9.11
C SER A 24 14.33 -8.56 -8.16
N MET A 25 15.24 -9.52 -8.20
CA MET A 25 15.18 -10.68 -7.29
C MET A 25 15.29 -10.24 -5.85
N GLU A 26 16.25 -9.36 -5.56
CA GLU A 26 16.41 -8.84 -4.21
C GLU A 26 15.15 -8.09 -3.76
N ARG A 27 14.55 -7.33 -4.68
CA ARG A 27 13.32 -6.60 -4.36
C ARG A 27 12.17 -7.56 -4.04
N TYR A 28 12.07 -8.65 -4.79
CA TYR A 28 11.04 -9.66 -4.51
C TYR A 28 11.24 -10.29 -3.14
N GLU A 29 12.46 -10.63 -2.80
CA GLU A 29 12.76 -11.21 -1.49
C GLU A 29 12.40 -10.25 -0.38
N LEU A 30 12.70 -8.98 -0.58
CA LEU A 30 12.38 -7.96 0.40
C LEU A 30 10.85 -7.78 0.53
N LEU A 31 10.15 -7.84 -0.60
CA LEU A 31 8.68 -7.81 -0.56
C LEU A 31 8.12 -8.98 0.23
N PHE A 32 8.70 -10.17 0.06
CA PHE A 32 8.25 -11.35 0.81
C PHE A 32 8.45 -11.14 2.30
N GLN A 33 9.55 -10.49 2.69
CA GLN A 33 9.78 -10.19 4.10
C GLN A 33 8.75 -9.19 4.63
N TYR A 34 8.44 -8.16 3.85
CA TYR A 34 7.44 -7.19 4.28
C TYR A 34 6.05 -7.79 4.35
N ALA A 35 5.75 -8.77 3.51
CA ALA A 35 4.47 -9.45 3.59
C ALA A 35 4.20 -10.01 4.97
N LYS A 36 5.25 -10.42 5.69
CA LYS A 36 5.13 -10.97 7.03
C LYS A 36 5.04 -9.90 8.11
N ARG A 37 5.20 -8.64 7.73
CA ARG A 37 5.21 -7.51 8.67
C ARG A 37 3.99 -6.61 8.52
N ASN A 38 2.94 -7.09 7.87
CA ASN A 38 1.74 -6.29 7.69
C ASN A 38 1.18 -5.94 9.08
N PRO A 39 1.08 -4.64 9.42
CA PRO A 39 0.62 -4.25 10.75
C PRO A 39 -0.87 -4.48 10.95
N SER A 40 -1.64 -4.60 9.87
CA SER A 40 -3.09 -4.73 9.98
C SER A 40 -3.61 -5.60 8.85
N PRO A 41 -3.36 -6.91 8.91
CA PRO A 41 -3.81 -7.81 7.84
C PRO A 41 -5.33 -7.99 7.84
N LEU A 42 -5.87 -8.21 6.66
CA LEU A 42 -7.28 -8.54 6.48
C LEU A 42 -7.34 -10.04 6.16
N PRO A 43 -7.82 -10.86 7.10
CA PRO A 43 -7.79 -12.31 6.88
C PRO A 43 -8.77 -12.73 5.80
N PRO A 44 -8.52 -13.87 5.13
CA PRO A 44 -9.38 -14.31 4.02
C PRO A 44 -10.85 -14.47 4.38
N GLU A 45 -11.16 -14.82 5.62
CA GLU A 45 -12.55 -15.00 6.02
C GLU A 45 -13.33 -13.69 6.06
N GLU A 46 -12.63 -12.55 5.97
CA GLU A 46 -13.28 -11.24 5.89
C GLU A 46 -13.33 -10.68 4.47
N TRP A 47 -12.81 -11.42 3.49
CA TRP A 47 -12.81 -10.97 2.10
C TRP A 47 -14.20 -11.11 1.52
N ASP A 48 -14.67 -10.07 0.81
CA ASP A 48 -15.94 -10.11 0.11
C ASP A 48 -15.86 -9.22 -1.12
N GLU A 49 -16.95 -9.17 -1.88
CA GLU A 49 -16.96 -8.35 -3.10
C GLU A 49 -16.84 -6.86 -2.80
N GLY A 50 -17.35 -6.43 -1.66
CA GLY A 50 -17.33 -5.03 -1.32
C GLY A 50 -15.95 -4.50 -1.03
N ASN A 51 -15.03 -5.34 -0.54
CA ASN A 51 -13.67 -4.91 -0.25
C ASN A 51 -12.65 -5.43 -1.27
N GLN A 52 -13.09 -6.07 -2.33
CA GLN A 52 -12.18 -6.55 -3.37
C GLN A 52 -11.66 -5.40 -4.22
N VAL A 53 -10.37 -5.42 -4.51
CA VAL A 53 -9.74 -4.47 -5.42
C VAL A 53 -9.86 -5.01 -6.83
N HIS A 54 -10.54 -4.27 -7.69
CA HIS A 54 -10.72 -4.69 -9.08
C HIS A 54 -9.51 -4.26 -9.92
N GLY A 55 -9.26 -5.00 -11.00
CA GLY A 55 -8.15 -4.70 -11.88
C GLY A 55 -6.83 -5.28 -11.43
N CYS A 56 -6.86 -6.22 -10.49
CA CYS A 56 -5.68 -6.91 -10.01
C CYS A 56 -5.76 -8.37 -10.42
N GLN A 57 -4.65 -8.93 -10.93
CA GLN A 57 -4.62 -10.34 -11.32
C GLN A 57 -4.79 -11.26 -10.13
N SER A 58 -4.21 -10.87 -9.00
CA SER A 58 -4.35 -11.62 -7.76
C SER A 58 -5.58 -11.13 -7.02
N ARG A 59 -6.09 -11.96 -6.12
CA ARG A 59 -7.13 -11.50 -5.22
C ARG A 59 -6.51 -10.54 -4.22
N ALA A 60 -7.04 -9.34 -4.13
CA ALA A 60 -6.59 -8.31 -3.20
C ALA A 60 -7.81 -7.64 -2.61
N HIS A 61 -7.80 -7.45 -1.30
CA HIS A 61 -8.93 -6.91 -0.56
C HIS A 61 -8.44 -5.86 0.43
N VAL A 62 -9.16 -4.76 0.53
CA VAL A 62 -8.82 -3.69 1.47
C VAL A 62 -10.06 -3.26 2.24
N SER A 63 -9.85 -2.92 3.51
CA SER A 63 -10.90 -2.36 4.36
C SER A 63 -10.30 -1.18 5.09
N CYS A 64 -10.85 0.00 4.86
CA CYS A 64 -10.30 1.24 5.40
C CYS A 64 -11.24 1.81 6.45
N SER A 65 -10.66 2.35 7.51
CA SER A 65 -11.44 2.91 8.61
C SER A 65 -10.61 3.97 9.34
N LEU A 66 -11.20 4.57 10.35
CA LEU A 66 -10.50 5.52 11.22
C LEU A 66 -10.42 4.93 12.62
N ASP A 67 -9.30 5.19 13.31
CA ASP A 67 -9.18 4.80 14.71
C ASP A 67 -9.86 5.83 15.60
N ASP A 68 -9.74 5.66 16.92
CA ASP A 68 -10.40 6.53 17.87
C ASP A 68 -9.90 7.97 17.81
N ASP A 69 -8.69 8.17 17.30
CA ASP A 69 -8.12 9.51 17.16
C ASP A 69 -8.41 10.13 15.79
N GLY A 70 -9.16 9.43 14.95
CA GLY A 70 -9.48 9.91 13.60
C GLY A 70 -8.40 9.67 12.58
N ASN A 71 -7.44 8.82 12.88
CA ASN A 71 -6.36 8.49 11.96
C ASN A 71 -6.74 7.29 11.09
N PHE A 72 -6.17 7.27 9.89
CA PHE A 72 -6.50 6.27 8.89
C PHE A 72 -5.91 4.91 9.24
N ILE A 73 -6.67 3.87 9.00
CA ILE A 73 -6.20 2.49 9.13
C ILE A 73 -6.58 1.71 7.87
N LEU A 74 -5.58 1.10 7.26
CA LEU A 74 -5.79 0.20 6.12
C LEU A 74 -5.58 -1.23 6.59
N ARG A 75 -6.63 -2.04 6.46
CA ARG A 75 -6.50 -3.47 6.61
C ARG A 75 -6.50 -4.08 5.22
N GLY A 76 -5.48 -4.84 4.91
CA GLY A 76 -5.37 -5.38 3.56
C GLY A 76 -4.87 -6.82 3.55
N GLY A 77 -5.29 -7.54 2.53
CA GLY A 77 -4.86 -8.91 2.32
C GLY A 77 -4.86 -9.26 0.84
N ALA A 78 -4.13 -10.30 0.50
CA ALA A 78 -4.02 -10.75 -0.88
C ALA A 78 -3.57 -12.20 -0.89
N ASP A 79 -3.77 -12.88 -2.03
CA ASP A 79 -3.40 -14.28 -2.16
C ASP A 79 -2.02 -14.48 -2.78
N ALA A 80 -1.40 -13.44 -3.34
CA ALA A 80 -0.05 -13.53 -3.92
C ALA A 80 0.94 -12.80 -3.02
N GLN A 81 2.10 -13.43 -2.79
CA GLN A 81 3.10 -12.89 -1.85
C GLN A 81 3.62 -11.52 -2.24
N ILE A 82 3.83 -11.28 -3.53
CA ILE A 82 4.30 -9.96 -3.98
C ILE A 82 3.27 -8.90 -3.62
N VAL A 83 1.98 -9.18 -3.85
CA VAL A 83 0.92 -8.24 -3.54
C VAL A 83 0.79 -8.08 -2.03
N GLN A 84 0.97 -9.16 -1.26
CA GLN A 84 0.98 -9.08 0.20
C GLN A 84 2.07 -8.13 0.69
N GLY A 85 3.25 -8.16 0.07
CA GLY A 85 4.32 -7.25 0.43
C GLY A 85 3.99 -5.81 0.11
N LEU A 86 3.43 -5.57 -1.07
CA LEU A 86 3.01 -4.21 -1.45
C LEU A 86 1.91 -3.70 -0.53
N MET A 87 1.00 -4.57 -0.14
CA MET A 87 -0.07 -4.24 0.78
C MET A 87 0.49 -3.87 2.15
N ALA A 88 1.46 -4.65 2.64
CA ALA A 88 2.08 -4.37 3.93
C ALA A 88 2.76 -3.01 3.93
N ILE A 89 3.50 -2.70 2.89
CA ILE A 89 4.20 -1.42 2.79
C ILE A 89 3.19 -0.27 2.73
N THR A 90 2.12 -0.45 1.97
CA THR A 90 1.08 0.58 1.89
C THR A 90 0.43 0.80 3.26
N SER A 91 0.15 -0.29 3.99
CA SER A 91 -0.42 -0.16 5.33
C SER A 91 0.53 0.57 6.28
N ILE A 92 1.82 0.26 6.21
CA ILE A 92 2.81 0.96 7.02
C ILE A 92 2.79 2.45 6.69
N ALA A 93 2.67 2.78 5.41
CA ALA A 93 2.69 4.17 4.97
C ALA A 93 1.49 4.96 5.46
N VAL A 94 0.29 4.39 5.34
CA VAL A 94 -0.93 5.16 5.56
C VAL A 94 -1.47 5.07 6.97
N ASN A 95 -1.17 4.00 7.71
CA ASN A 95 -1.71 3.84 9.07
C ASN A 95 -1.19 4.97 9.95
N GLY A 96 -2.11 5.59 10.69
CA GLY A 96 -1.76 6.68 11.58
C GLY A 96 -1.73 8.05 10.93
N MET A 97 -1.85 8.12 9.60
CA MET A 97 -1.93 9.40 8.89
C MET A 97 -3.37 9.90 8.89
N THR A 98 -3.56 11.19 8.65
CA THR A 98 -4.93 11.69 8.49
C THR A 98 -5.50 11.19 7.16
N PRO A 99 -6.82 11.01 7.08
CA PRO A 99 -7.42 10.60 5.80
C PRO A 99 -7.20 11.64 4.70
N SER A 100 -7.13 12.94 5.06
CA SER A 100 -6.80 13.97 4.06
C SER A 100 -5.43 13.75 3.45
N TYR A 101 -4.44 13.43 4.29
CA TYR A 101 -3.11 13.16 3.80
C TYR A 101 -3.11 11.98 2.84
N VAL A 102 -3.77 10.89 3.23
CA VAL A 102 -3.81 9.67 2.41
C VAL A 102 -4.48 9.95 1.07
N SER A 103 -5.56 10.74 1.08
CA SER A 103 -6.31 11.03 -0.14
C SER A 103 -5.46 11.81 -1.17
N GLU A 104 -4.44 12.52 -0.69
CA GLU A 104 -3.57 13.32 -1.57
C GLU A 104 -2.23 12.66 -1.85
N MET A 105 -1.98 11.51 -1.27
CA MET A 105 -0.70 10.83 -1.39
C MET A 105 -0.48 10.33 -2.81
N SER A 106 0.77 10.39 -3.27
CA SER A 106 1.15 9.93 -4.60
C SER A 106 1.81 8.56 -4.52
N PRO A 107 1.65 7.68 -5.53
CA PRO A 107 2.34 6.40 -5.54
C PRO A 107 3.81 6.51 -5.96
N VAL A 108 4.36 7.72 -6.06
CA VAL A 108 5.71 7.92 -6.56
C VAL A 108 6.76 7.19 -5.70
N PHE A 109 6.47 6.91 -4.42
CA PHE A 109 7.40 6.16 -3.60
C PHE A 109 7.71 4.80 -4.21
N ALA A 110 6.76 4.19 -4.88
CA ALA A 110 6.98 2.89 -5.52
C ALA A 110 7.98 2.99 -6.67
N GLU A 111 7.99 4.11 -7.37
CA GLU A 111 8.98 4.33 -8.42
C GLU A 111 10.38 4.50 -7.83
N GLU A 112 10.48 5.24 -6.74
CA GLU A 112 11.75 5.41 -6.06
C GLU A 112 12.28 4.10 -5.50
N MET A 113 11.39 3.21 -5.11
CA MET A 113 11.77 1.89 -4.63
C MET A 113 12.17 0.94 -5.75
N GLY A 114 11.95 1.31 -7.00
CA GLY A 114 12.20 0.44 -8.13
C GLY A 114 11.18 -0.66 -8.30
N ILE A 115 10.08 -0.58 -7.56
CA ILE A 115 9.04 -1.61 -7.58
C ILE A 115 8.36 -1.66 -8.94
N ARG A 116 8.02 -0.49 -9.48
CA ARG A 116 7.26 -0.43 -10.71
C ARG A 116 8.02 -1.06 -11.87
N SER A 117 9.33 -0.82 -11.93
CA SER A 117 10.14 -1.39 -12.99
C SER A 117 10.45 -2.86 -12.77
N SER A 118 10.31 -3.36 -11.54
CA SER A 118 10.56 -4.76 -11.23
C SER A 118 9.35 -5.66 -11.42
N LEU A 119 8.15 -5.08 -11.51
CA LEU A 119 6.92 -5.84 -11.65
C LEU A 119 6.54 -6.00 -13.10
N THR A 120 5.80 -7.08 -13.39
CA THR A 120 5.12 -7.16 -14.69
C THR A 120 4.11 -6.02 -14.80
N PRO A 121 3.73 -5.62 -16.03
CA PRO A 121 2.73 -4.57 -16.17
C PRO A 121 1.41 -4.86 -15.45
N SER A 122 0.97 -6.12 -15.45
CA SER A 122 -0.26 -6.48 -14.74
C SER A 122 -0.16 -6.26 -13.26
N ARG A 123 0.98 -6.61 -12.66
CA ARG A 123 1.17 -6.43 -11.23
C ARG A 123 1.34 -4.97 -10.87
N ALA A 124 2.03 -4.20 -11.72
CA ALA A 124 2.18 -2.77 -11.49
C ALA A 124 0.82 -2.09 -11.55
N ASN A 125 -0.01 -2.46 -12.51
CA ASN A 125 -1.37 -1.90 -12.61
C ASN A 125 -2.22 -2.32 -11.42
N GLY A 126 -2.07 -3.55 -10.96
CA GLY A 126 -2.79 -4.02 -9.77
C GLY A 126 -2.45 -3.21 -8.54
N PHE A 127 -1.16 -2.91 -8.36
CA PHE A 127 -0.73 -2.06 -7.26
C PHE A 127 -1.36 -0.66 -7.37
N LEU A 128 -1.33 -0.07 -8.56
CA LEU A 128 -1.90 1.26 -8.76
C LEU A 128 -3.41 1.27 -8.51
N ASN A 129 -4.10 0.22 -8.92
CA ASN A 129 -5.53 0.10 -8.66
C ASN A 129 -5.83 -0.03 -7.18
N MET A 130 -5.00 -0.80 -6.47
CA MET A 130 -5.15 -0.93 -5.03
C MET A 130 -4.89 0.40 -4.33
N PHE A 131 -3.83 1.09 -4.75
CA PHE A 131 -3.49 2.38 -4.14
C PHE A 131 -4.59 3.41 -4.40
N LYS A 132 -5.14 3.43 -5.62
CA LYS A 132 -6.25 4.32 -5.94
C LYS A 132 -7.47 4.02 -5.09
N ARG A 133 -7.78 2.74 -4.86
CA ARG A 133 -8.89 2.36 -4.00
C ARG A 133 -8.69 2.89 -2.59
N VAL A 134 -7.47 2.78 -2.06
CA VAL A 134 -7.16 3.29 -0.73
C VAL A 134 -7.36 4.81 -0.68
N LYS A 135 -6.92 5.52 -1.71
CA LYS A 135 -7.10 6.98 -1.75
C LYS A 135 -8.57 7.37 -1.83
N ASP A 136 -9.34 6.65 -2.62
CA ASP A 136 -10.77 6.92 -2.74
C ASP A 136 -11.48 6.71 -1.40
N GLU A 137 -11.13 5.63 -0.69
CA GLU A 137 -11.68 5.38 0.63
C GLU A 137 -11.29 6.48 1.62
N ALA A 138 -10.05 6.95 1.51
CA ALA A 138 -9.59 8.03 2.38
C ALA A 138 -10.37 9.33 2.11
N THR A 139 -10.67 9.60 0.85
CA THR A 139 -11.46 10.77 0.50
C THR A 139 -12.85 10.70 1.16
N ILE A 140 -13.47 9.54 1.12
CA ILE A 140 -14.78 9.35 1.75
C ILE A 140 -14.66 9.56 3.26
N LEU A 141 -13.65 8.96 3.88
CA LEU A 141 -13.48 9.03 5.33
C LEU A 141 -13.08 10.41 5.81
N SER A 142 -12.50 11.23 4.94
CA SER A 142 -12.16 12.61 5.30
C SER A 142 -13.37 13.53 5.28
N GLY A 143 -14.53 13.02 4.84
CA GLY A 143 -15.73 13.83 4.68
C GLY A 143 -15.76 14.60 3.37
N GLY A 144 -14.79 14.34 2.49
CA GLY A 144 -14.75 14.98 1.19
C GLY A 144 -15.73 14.32 0.24
N LEU A 145 -16.64 15.11 -0.26
CA LEU A 145 -17.70 14.59 -1.14
C LEU A 145 -17.48 15.04 -2.57
#